data_bf55b86728d00d6d47b4d7b1e06bb9ca
#
_entry.id   bf55b86728d00d6d47b4d7b1e06bb9ca
#
_cell.length_a   1.000
_cell.length_b   1.000
_cell.length_c   1.000
_cell.angle_alpha   90.00
_cell.angle_beta   90.00
_cell.angle_gamma   90.00
#
_symmetry.space_group_name_H-M   'P 1'
#
loop_
_entity.id
_entity.type
_entity.pdbx_description
1 polymer ?
#
loop_
_entity_poly.entity_id
_entity_poly.type
_entity_poly.pdbx_seq_one_letter_code
_entity_poly.pdbx_strand_id
1 'polypeptide(L)'
;ELSPTDDPLVYSNGADDIFVNQDISLIDAESIPDHDLLCGGFPCQDYSVAKTLPTAHGISGKKGVLWWEIHRILEEKRPHYLLLENVDRLLKSPRNQRGRDFAVMLASLNELGYAVEWRVIDASEYGFPQRRKRVFIFAEQNGKLNPHSAIEKDGVLARAFPIHELDNVETFSLSEDGDDLADISSKFNVSKGDKKSPFGSGGVMKDGTVWTSKCLGNYDGEKQTLGGVLQTPGTVPDEYILDAEAVLRQRGWIYLKGGKKEMREGRDGFTYKYSEGPVTFPDALERPSRTIVTGEGGKSPSRFKHVVKFRPTKG
;
A
#
# COMPACT_ATOMS: atom_id res chain seq x y z
N GLU A 1 0.79 -13.04 25.57
CA GLU A 1 -0.60 -12.90 25.07
C GLU A 1 -1.28 -11.72 25.75
N LEU A 2 -2.09 -10.97 25.01
CA LEU A 2 -2.90 -9.87 25.56
C LEU A 2 -4.18 -10.46 26.18
N SER A 3 -4.54 -10.01 27.37
CA SER A 3 -5.75 -10.38 28.06
C SER A 3 -6.69 -9.17 28.17
N PRO A 4 -8.03 -9.38 28.19
CA PRO A 4 -8.97 -8.30 28.48
C PRO A 4 -8.68 -7.65 29.83
N THR A 5 -8.86 -6.33 29.88
CA THR A 5 -8.85 -5.55 31.14
C THR A 5 -10.28 -5.32 31.64
N ASP A 6 -10.44 -4.52 32.67
CA ASP A 6 -11.77 -4.10 33.15
C ASP A 6 -12.53 -3.24 32.11
N ASP A 7 -11.83 -2.60 31.18
CA ASP A 7 -12.42 -1.96 30.01
C ASP A 7 -12.53 -2.99 28.86
N PRO A 8 -13.74 -3.25 28.34
CA PRO A 8 -13.95 -4.25 27.28
C PRO A 8 -13.28 -3.90 25.94
N LEU A 9 -12.83 -2.68 25.78
CA LEU A 9 -12.11 -2.21 24.59
C LEU A 9 -10.58 -2.29 24.75
N VAL A 10 -10.08 -2.57 25.96
CA VAL A 10 -8.66 -2.52 26.28
C VAL A 10 -8.14 -3.90 26.63
N TYR A 11 -7.02 -4.27 26.02
CA TYR A 11 -6.31 -5.52 26.27
C TYR A 11 -4.87 -5.21 26.68
N SER A 12 -4.32 -5.96 27.63
CA SER A 12 -2.94 -5.79 28.09
C SER A 12 -2.29 -7.14 28.38
N ASN A 13 -0.96 -7.20 28.33
CA ASN A 13 -0.17 -8.35 28.76
C ASN A 13 0.33 -8.20 30.22
N GLY A 14 -0.13 -7.17 30.92
CA GLY A 14 0.31 -6.87 32.29
C GLY A 14 1.68 -6.16 32.35
N ALA A 15 2.27 -5.86 31.20
CA ALA A 15 3.44 -5.01 31.01
C ALA A 15 3.02 -3.73 30.29
N ASP A 16 3.93 -3.14 29.51
CA ASP A 16 3.67 -1.88 28.80
C ASP A 16 2.85 -2.02 27.52
N ASP A 17 2.55 -3.27 27.08
CA ASP A 17 1.76 -3.49 25.87
C ASP A 17 0.27 -3.33 26.15
N ILE A 18 -0.32 -2.36 25.50
CA ILE A 18 -1.76 -2.07 25.55
C ILE A 18 -2.32 -2.09 24.12
N PHE A 19 -3.43 -2.76 23.95
CA PHE A 19 -4.21 -2.75 22.71
C PHE A 19 -5.60 -2.19 22.99
N VAL A 20 -5.97 -1.13 22.27
CA VAL A 20 -7.30 -0.51 22.35
C VAL A 20 -8.08 -0.83 21.07
N ASN A 21 -9.15 -1.60 21.19
CA ASN A 21 -10.01 -1.98 20.08
C ASN A 21 -11.11 -0.94 19.86
N GLN A 22 -10.72 0.22 19.35
CA GLN A 22 -11.63 1.35 19.11
C GLN A 22 -11.34 1.99 17.75
N ASP A 23 -12.36 2.62 17.16
CA ASP A 23 -12.19 3.45 15.96
C ASP A 23 -11.28 4.66 16.31
N ILE A 24 -10.21 4.82 15.55
CA ILE A 24 -9.21 5.87 15.80
C ILE A 24 -9.81 7.29 15.75
N SER A 25 -10.88 7.49 15.00
CA SER A 25 -11.60 8.78 14.94
C SER A 25 -12.30 9.16 16.25
N LEU A 26 -12.46 8.21 17.17
CA LEU A 26 -13.07 8.39 18.48
C LEU A 26 -12.02 8.54 19.60
N ILE A 27 -10.75 8.34 19.28
CA ILE A 27 -9.66 8.45 20.26
C ILE A 27 -9.17 9.91 20.28
N ASP A 28 -9.12 10.51 21.46
CA ASP A 28 -8.48 11.79 21.65
C ASP A 28 -6.96 11.65 21.48
N ALA A 29 -6.37 12.49 20.60
CA ALA A 29 -4.94 12.43 20.34
C ALA A 29 -4.10 12.76 21.58
N GLU A 30 -4.59 13.65 22.46
CA GLU A 30 -3.91 13.98 23.73
C GLU A 30 -3.79 12.75 24.64
N SER A 31 -4.78 11.84 24.61
CA SER A 31 -4.80 10.63 25.44
C SER A 31 -3.82 9.54 24.99
N ILE A 32 -3.28 9.62 23.76
CA ILE A 32 -2.30 8.68 23.25
C ILE A 32 -0.97 8.90 23.99
N PRO A 33 -0.33 7.85 24.53
CA PRO A 33 0.98 7.99 25.15
C PRO A 33 2.04 8.60 24.21
N ASP A 34 2.97 9.36 24.75
CA ASP A 34 4.11 9.84 23.98
C ASP A 34 4.92 8.65 23.47
N HIS A 35 5.37 8.74 22.24
CA HIS A 35 6.08 7.64 21.57
C HIS A 35 7.07 8.19 20.55
N ASP A 36 8.15 7.43 20.32
CA ASP A 36 9.18 7.82 19.36
C ASP A 36 8.84 7.41 17.93
N LEU A 37 8.03 6.37 17.75
CA LEU A 37 7.68 5.80 16.45
C LEU A 37 6.16 5.57 16.34
N LEU A 38 5.56 6.15 15.33
CA LEU A 38 4.19 5.82 14.91
C LEU A 38 4.23 4.86 13.70
N CYS A 39 3.64 3.67 13.86
CA CYS A 39 3.48 2.73 12.76
C CYS A 39 2.00 2.63 12.36
N GLY A 40 1.72 2.51 11.05
CA GLY A 40 0.35 2.33 10.60
C GLY A 40 0.20 1.79 9.19
N GLY A 41 -0.88 1.03 8.98
CA GLY A 41 -1.39 0.69 7.67
C GLY A 41 -2.81 1.24 7.53
N PHE A 42 -3.10 2.03 6.52
CA PHE A 42 -4.42 2.61 6.30
C PHE A 42 -5.02 2.14 4.98
N PRO A 43 -6.36 1.89 4.93
CA PRO A 43 -6.98 1.34 3.74
C PRO A 43 -6.95 2.29 2.55
N CYS A 44 -6.79 1.69 1.37
CA CYS A 44 -6.78 2.36 0.07
C CYS A 44 -8.20 2.76 -0.44
N GLN A 45 -9.23 2.60 0.37
CA GLN A 45 -10.60 2.89 -0.05
C GLN A 45 -10.97 4.31 0.36
N ASP A 46 -11.40 5.10 -0.61
CA ASP A 46 -11.83 6.51 -0.48
C ASP A 46 -10.70 7.55 -0.36
N TYR A 47 -9.75 7.49 -1.31
CA TYR A 47 -8.81 8.59 -1.48
C TYR A 47 -9.51 9.85 -1.99
N SER A 48 -9.89 10.67 -1.09
CA SER A 48 -10.07 12.08 -1.36
C SER A 48 -9.45 12.89 -0.22
N VAL A 49 -8.15 12.67 0.00
CA VAL A 49 -7.36 13.51 0.90
C VAL A 49 -7.67 14.99 0.61
N ALA A 50 -7.75 15.33 -0.68
CA ALA A 50 -8.09 16.66 -1.13
C ALA A 50 -9.56 17.08 -0.98
N LYS A 51 -10.52 16.16 -0.98
CA LYS A 51 -11.94 16.51 -0.81
C LYS A 51 -12.32 16.85 0.64
N THR A 52 -11.49 16.44 1.58
CA THR A 52 -11.70 16.66 3.02
C THR A 52 -10.88 17.81 3.60
N LEU A 53 -10.00 18.44 2.82
CA LEU A 53 -9.20 19.60 3.23
C LEU A 53 -10.03 20.74 3.87
N PRO A 54 -11.18 21.15 3.32
CA PRO A 54 -12.00 22.21 3.93
C PRO A 54 -12.68 21.80 5.23
N THR A 55 -12.79 20.50 5.50
CA THR A 55 -13.47 19.95 6.69
C THR A 55 -12.51 19.41 7.74
N ALA A 56 -11.21 19.37 7.46
CA ALA A 56 -10.20 18.95 8.43
C ALA A 56 -10.11 19.86 9.65
N HIS A 57 -10.58 21.11 9.54
CA HIS A 57 -10.73 22.05 10.65
C HIS A 57 -12.13 22.04 11.29
N GLY A 58 -13.02 21.13 10.91
CA GLY A 58 -14.40 21.06 11.40
C GLY A 58 -14.90 19.65 11.67
N ILE A 59 -15.12 19.34 12.92
CA ILE A 59 -15.47 18.06 13.55
C ILE A 59 -16.88 17.56 13.16
N SER A 60 -17.28 17.48 11.92
CA SER A 60 -18.54 16.81 11.62
C SER A 60 -18.65 16.37 10.17
N GLY A 61 -18.26 15.18 9.87
CA GLY A 61 -18.58 14.63 8.56
C GLY A 61 -18.03 13.23 8.30
N LYS A 62 -18.91 12.27 8.25
CA LYS A 62 -18.81 10.97 7.58
C LYS A 62 -17.39 10.48 7.27
N LYS A 63 -16.89 9.55 8.09
CA LYS A 63 -15.69 8.71 7.89
C LYS A 63 -14.56 9.47 7.17
N GLY A 64 -13.87 10.30 7.91
CA GLY A 64 -12.71 11.05 7.43
C GLY A 64 -11.73 10.11 6.75
N VAL A 65 -11.03 10.58 5.74
CA VAL A 65 -9.91 9.83 5.17
C VAL A 65 -8.95 9.54 6.32
N LEU A 66 -8.66 8.28 6.58
CA LEU A 66 -7.85 7.84 7.72
C LEU A 66 -6.44 8.48 7.75
N TRP A 67 -6.01 9.05 6.63
CA TRP A 67 -4.83 9.89 6.59
C TRP A 67 -4.92 11.07 7.59
N TRP A 68 -6.06 11.74 7.68
CA TRP A 68 -6.19 12.89 8.58
C TRP A 68 -6.24 12.50 10.05
N GLU A 69 -6.65 11.28 10.36
CA GLU A 69 -6.52 10.75 11.72
C GLU A 69 -5.06 10.50 12.09
N ILE A 70 -4.27 9.95 11.15
CA ILE A 70 -2.82 9.84 11.32
C ILE A 70 -2.19 11.22 11.48
N HIS A 71 -2.55 12.16 10.61
CA HIS A 71 -2.03 13.53 10.64
C HIS A 71 -2.34 14.24 11.98
N ARG A 72 -3.56 14.09 12.49
CA ARG A 72 -3.97 14.63 13.80
C ARG A 72 -3.09 14.12 14.95
N ILE A 73 -2.76 12.83 14.93
CA ILE A 73 -1.86 12.23 15.93
C ILE A 73 -0.43 12.77 15.76
N LEU A 74 0.04 12.88 14.51
CA LEU A 74 1.36 13.46 14.24
C LEU A 74 1.47 14.91 14.65
N GLU A 75 0.41 15.69 14.47
CA GLU A 75 0.34 17.10 14.88
C GLU A 75 0.43 17.24 16.40
N GLU A 76 -0.27 16.40 17.14
CA GLU A 76 -0.30 16.40 18.60
C GLU A 76 0.97 15.82 19.21
N LYS A 77 1.37 14.62 18.80
CA LYS A 77 2.43 13.84 19.47
C LYS A 77 3.82 14.05 18.92
N ARG A 78 3.95 14.50 17.66
CA ARG A 78 5.25 14.78 17.04
C ARG A 78 6.27 13.64 17.20
N PRO A 79 5.93 12.35 16.97
CA PRO A 79 6.86 11.27 17.11
C PRO A 79 8.09 11.50 16.21
N HIS A 80 9.25 11.04 16.68
CA HIS A 80 10.49 11.23 15.94
C HIS A 80 10.48 10.50 14.60
N TYR A 81 9.84 9.33 14.56
CA TYR A 81 9.75 8.49 13.37
C TYR A 81 8.31 8.13 13.02
N LEU A 82 8.09 7.95 11.73
CA LEU A 82 6.84 7.46 11.15
C LEU A 82 7.14 6.32 10.19
N LEU A 83 6.40 5.22 10.29
CA LEU A 83 6.46 4.13 9.30
C LEU A 83 5.04 3.72 8.88
N LEU A 84 4.72 3.96 7.62
CA LEU A 84 3.40 3.64 7.06
C LEU A 84 3.49 2.62 5.93
N GLU A 85 2.44 1.81 5.79
CA GLU A 85 2.25 0.88 4.69
C GLU A 85 0.98 1.21 3.91
N ASN A 86 1.05 1.09 2.58
CA ASN A 86 -0.12 1.16 1.73
C ASN A 86 0.09 0.37 0.42
N VAL A 87 -0.93 0.29 -0.42
CA VAL A 87 -0.78 -0.25 -1.77
C VAL A 87 -0.03 0.74 -2.68
N ASP A 88 0.74 0.24 -3.63
CA ASP A 88 1.52 1.03 -4.60
C ASP A 88 0.66 2.02 -5.42
N ARG A 89 -0.65 1.76 -5.50
CA ARG A 89 -1.60 2.63 -6.18
C ARG A 89 -1.74 4.01 -5.54
N LEU A 90 -1.38 4.15 -4.25
CA LEU A 90 -1.36 5.44 -3.55
C LEU A 90 -0.57 6.49 -4.33
N LEU A 91 0.60 6.12 -4.85
CA LEU A 91 1.46 7.03 -5.64
C LEU A 91 0.81 7.53 -6.95
N LYS A 92 -0.34 6.97 -7.32
CA LYS A 92 -1.05 7.25 -8.59
C LYS A 92 -2.49 7.73 -8.36
N SER A 93 -2.89 7.96 -7.12
CA SER A 93 -4.24 8.41 -6.77
C SER A 93 -4.33 9.95 -6.84
N PRO A 94 -5.47 10.49 -7.26
CA PRO A 94 -6.61 9.84 -7.89
C PRO A 94 -6.40 9.63 -9.40
N ARG A 95 -7.38 8.97 -10.05
CA ARG A 95 -7.25 8.65 -11.49
C ARG A 95 -7.22 9.88 -12.41
N ASN A 96 -7.98 10.89 -12.07
CA ASN A 96 -8.14 12.13 -12.86
C ASN A 96 -7.08 13.20 -12.58
N GLN A 97 -6.28 13.03 -11.54
CA GLN A 97 -5.20 13.97 -11.15
C GLN A 97 -4.08 13.16 -10.46
N ARG A 98 -3.36 12.39 -11.29
CA ARG A 98 -2.48 11.34 -10.78
C ARG A 98 -1.35 11.86 -9.90
N GLY A 99 -1.26 11.28 -8.70
CA GLY A 99 -0.27 11.60 -7.69
C GLY A 99 -0.69 12.69 -6.69
N ARG A 100 -1.82 13.38 -6.93
CA ARG A 100 -2.27 14.47 -6.07
C ARG A 100 -2.40 14.08 -4.60
N ASP A 101 -3.05 12.95 -4.31
CA ASP A 101 -3.29 12.55 -2.93
C ASP A 101 -1.97 12.29 -2.19
N PHE A 102 -1.00 11.69 -2.86
CA PHE A 102 0.33 11.49 -2.28
C PHE A 102 1.10 12.81 -2.14
N ALA A 103 0.96 13.74 -3.07
CA ALA A 103 1.56 15.07 -2.95
C ALA A 103 1.02 15.83 -1.73
N VAL A 104 -0.29 15.79 -1.49
CA VAL A 104 -0.92 16.41 -0.30
C VAL A 104 -0.41 15.74 0.98
N MET A 105 -0.26 14.42 1.00
CA MET A 105 0.33 13.72 2.15
C MET A 105 1.78 14.16 2.41
N LEU A 106 2.60 14.24 1.38
CA LEU A 106 3.99 14.71 1.54
C LEU A 106 4.05 16.16 2.01
N ALA A 107 3.20 17.03 1.45
CA ALA A 107 3.14 18.43 1.84
C ALA A 107 2.72 18.59 3.30
N SER A 108 1.69 17.87 3.76
CA SER A 108 1.25 17.91 5.15
C SER A 108 2.32 17.37 6.12
N LEU A 109 3.12 16.37 5.72
CA LEU A 109 4.28 15.93 6.50
C LEU A 109 5.39 16.98 6.52
N ASN A 110 5.61 17.68 5.41
CA ASN A 110 6.57 18.77 5.32
C ASN A 110 6.20 19.94 6.24
N GLU A 111 4.92 20.32 6.32
CA GLU A 111 4.42 21.32 7.26
C GLU A 111 4.70 20.95 8.73
N LEU A 112 4.67 19.65 9.04
CA LEU A 112 5.04 19.13 10.36
C LEU A 112 6.55 18.96 10.56
N GLY A 113 7.39 19.30 9.57
CA GLY A 113 8.84 19.25 9.66
C GLY A 113 9.44 17.86 9.44
N TYR A 114 8.73 16.95 8.80
CA TYR A 114 9.25 15.62 8.46
C TYR A 114 9.96 15.60 7.12
N ALA A 115 11.15 15.00 7.09
CA ALA A 115 11.76 14.49 5.87
C ALA A 115 11.25 13.06 5.62
N VAL A 116 10.90 12.75 4.37
CA VAL A 116 10.17 11.53 4.01
C VAL A 116 10.96 10.72 2.99
N GLU A 117 11.09 9.42 3.23
CA GLU A 117 11.54 8.42 2.26
C GLU A 117 10.36 7.49 1.92
N TRP A 118 10.16 7.14 0.65
CA TRP A 118 9.21 6.10 0.27
C TRP A 118 9.79 5.10 -0.70
N ARG A 119 9.27 3.87 -0.64
CA ARG A 119 9.64 2.81 -1.57
C ARG A 119 8.51 1.85 -1.82
N VAL A 120 8.26 1.55 -3.10
CA VAL A 120 7.42 0.42 -3.51
C VAL A 120 8.28 -0.82 -3.50
N ILE A 121 7.90 -1.77 -2.66
CA ILE A 121 8.56 -3.05 -2.50
C ILE A 121 7.66 -4.14 -3.06
N ASP A 122 8.17 -4.92 -4.01
CA ASP A 122 7.57 -6.18 -4.45
C ASP A 122 8.26 -7.32 -3.69
N ALA A 123 7.53 -8.01 -2.84
CA ALA A 123 8.08 -9.09 -2.02
C ALA A 123 8.83 -10.15 -2.87
N SER A 124 8.37 -10.38 -4.11
CA SER A 124 9.03 -11.32 -5.01
C SER A 124 10.40 -10.88 -5.53
N GLU A 125 10.70 -9.58 -5.49
CA GLU A 125 12.03 -9.07 -5.85
C GLU A 125 13.05 -9.36 -4.74
N TYR A 126 12.58 -9.61 -3.50
CA TYR A 126 13.39 -9.89 -2.31
C TYR A 126 13.25 -11.34 -1.81
N GLY A 127 13.03 -12.28 -2.71
CA GLY A 127 13.10 -13.70 -2.43
C GLY A 127 11.79 -14.36 -2.00
N PHE A 128 10.71 -13.64 -1.75
CA PHE A 128 9.46 -14.21 -1.30
C PHE A 128 8.64 -14.86 -2.45
N PRO A 129 7.89 -15.93 -2.17
CA PRO A 129 7.13 -16.65 -3.19
C PRO A 129 5.82 -15.96 -3.60
N GLN A 130 5.69 -14.66 -3.40
CA GLN A 130 4.49 -13.88 -3.71
C GLN A 130 4.82 -12.52 -4.31
N ARG A 131 4.19 -12.18 -5.42
CA ARG A 131 4.23 -10.85 -6.05
C ARG A 131 3.29 -9.90 -5.31
N ARG A 132 3.74 -9.34 -4.22
CA ARG A 132 2.97 -8.43 -3.37
C ARG A 132 3.65 -7.06 -3.33
N LYS A 133 3.07 -6.10 -4.03
CA LYS A 133 3.57 -4.72 -4.07
C LYS A 133 2.93 -3.88 -2.97
N ARG A 134 3.78 -3.23 -2.18
CA ARG A 134 3.38 -2.25 -1.17
C ARG A 134 4.30 -1.04 -1.21
N VAL A 135 3.73 0.13 -0.99
CA VAL A 135 4.55 1.31 -0.68
C VAL A 135 4.73 1.39 0.82
N PHE A 136 5.98 1.50 1.22
CA PHE A 136 6.36 1.88 2.58
C PHE A 136 6.79 3.34 2.55
N ILE A 137 6.39 4.07 3.60
CA ILE A 137 6.69 5.48 3.78
C ILE A 137 7.34 5.59 5.15
N PHE A 138 8.60 5.99 5.18
CA PHE A 138 9.33 6.28 6.40
C PHE A 138 9.54 7.79 6.49
N ALA A 139 9.34 8.38 7.66
CA ALA A 139 9.62 9.79 7.87
C ALA A 139 10.34 10.02 9.19
N GLU A 140 11.22 11.03 9.19
CA GLU A 140 11.99 11.45 10.36
C GLU A 140 11.78 12.95 10.57
N GLN A 141 11.38 13.32 11.80
CA GLN A 141 11.20 14.71 12.16
C GLN A 141 12.56 15.43 12.20
N ASN A 142 12.65 16.56 11.50
CA ASN A 142 13.90 17.33 11.31
C ASN A 142 15.07 16.47 10.73
N GLY A 143 14.73 15.47 9.92
CA GLY A 143 15.69 14.53 9.34
C GLY A 143 16.77 15.20 8.48
N LYS A 144 18.03 14.83 8.70
CA LYS A 144 19.21 15.36 8.01
C LYS A 144 19.69 14.46 6.87
N LEU A 145 18.75 13.80 6.17
CA LEU A 145 19.13 12.93 5.07
C LEU A 145 19.64 13.70 3.84
N ASN A 146 20.60 13.10 3.15
CA ASN A 146 21.01 13.55 1.82
C ASN A 146 20.08 12.88 0.79
N PRO A 147 19.26 13.64 0.03
CA PRO A 147 18.24 13.06 -0.82
C PRO A 147 18.75 12.03 -1.84
N HIS A 148 19.87 12.33 -2.52
CA HIS A 148 20.42 11.45 -3.55
C HIS A 148 20.91 10.12 -2.97
N SER A 149 21.73 10.17 -1.92
CA SER A 149 22.24 8.94 -1.30
C SER A 149 21.16 8.20 -0.52
N ALA A 150 20.16 8.89 0.02
CA ALA A 150 19.07 8.27 0.75
C ALA A 150 18.19 7.38 -0.15
N ILE A 151 17.89 7.82 -1.39
CA ILE A 151 17.14 6.97 -2.33
C ILE A 151 17.90 5.69 -2.64
N GLU A 152 19.22 5.76 -2.79
CA GLU A 152 20.01 4.68 -3.37
C GLU A 152 20.56 3.70 -2.32
N LYS A 153 21.11 4.21 -1.22
CA LYS A 153 21.86 3.39 -0.26
C LYS A 153 21.77 3.79 1.21
N ASP A 154 21.67 5.09 1.52
CA ASP A 154 21.85 5.54 2.93
C ASP A 154 20.52 5.68 3.68
N GLY A 155 19.37 5.73 2.98
CA GLY A 155 18.04 5.78 3.57
C GLY A 155 17.69 4.52 4.33
N VAL A 156 16.74 4.61 5.22
CA VAL A 156 16.25 3.48 6.03
C VAL A 156 15.68 2.38 5.13
N LEU A 157 14.82 2.76 4.18
CA LEU A 157 14.23 1.81 3.23
C LEU A 157 15.26 1.33 2.20
N ALA A 158 16.23 2.18 1.82
CA ALA A 158 17.29 1.79 0.91
C ALA A 158 18.20 0.72 1.49
N ARG A 159 18.57 0.85 2.77
CA ARG A 159 19.37 -0.16 3.48
C ARG A 159 18.63 -1.45 3.74
N ALA A 160 17.34 -1.36 4.07
CA ALA A 160 16.51 -2.53 4.31
C ALA A 160 16.18 -3.30 3.01
N PHE A 161 16.04 -2.59 1.90
CA PHE A 161 15.66 -3.12 0.59
C PHE A 161 16.58 -2.59 -0.49
N PRO A 162 17.78 -3.16 -0.66
CA PRO A 162 18.74 -2.72 -1.66
C PRO A 162 18.18 -2.71 -3.08
N ILE A 163 18.64 -1.77 -3.89
CA ILE A 163 18.24 -1.63 -5.30
C ILE A 163 19.45 -1.63 -6.21
N HIS A 164 19.22 -1.86 -7.49
CA HIS A 164 20.21 -1.58 -8.52
C HIS A 164 20.47 -0.09 -8.63
N GLU A 165 21.66 0.29 -9.10
CA GLU A 165 22.04 1.67 -9.39
C GLU A 165 20.94 2.39 -10.20
N LEU A 166 20.70 3.65 -9.89
CA LEU A 166 19.65 4.43 -10.51
C LEU A 166 20.14 5.08 -11.81
N ASP A 167 19.41 4.87 -12.89
CA ASP A 167 19.71 5.51 -14.18
C ASP A 167 19.43 7.01 -14.16
N ASN A 168 18.40 7.44 -13.43
CA ASN A 168 17.97 8.85 -13.37
C ASN A 168 17.17 9.14 -12.08
N VAL A 169 17.36 10.34 -11.54
CA VAL A 169 16.58 10.90 -10.43
C VAL A 169 15.89 12.17 -10.92
N GLU A 170 14.58 12.15 -10.97
CA GLU A 170 13.76 13.33 -11.28
C GLU A 170 13.58 14.17 -10.01
N THR A 171 13.60 15.50 -10.17
CA THR A 171 13.43 16.44 -9.06
C THR A 171 12.36 17.46 -9.40
N PHE A 172 11.47 17.74 -8.42
CA PHE A 172 10.46 18.79 -8.55
C PHE A 172 10.02 19.32 -7.17
N SER A 173 9.44 20.52 -7.14
CA SER A 173 8.81 21.09 -5.95
C SER A 173 7.37 20.59 -5.81
N LEU A 174 6.92 20.33 -4.57
CA LEU A 174 5.51 19.97 -4.26
C LEU A 174 4.57 21.15 -4.47
N SER A 175 5.04 22.37 -4.21
CA SER A 175 4.26 23.60 -4.19
C SER A 175 5.05 24.77 -4.77
N GLU A 176 4.37 25.83 -5.12
CA GLU A 176 4.93 27.16 -5.32
C GLU A 176 4.97 27.92 -3.98
N ASP A 177 5.76 28.97 -3.91
CA ASP A 177 5.86 29.79 -2.70
C ASP A 177 4.48 30.37 -2.31
N GLY A 178 4.08 30.10 -1.08
CA GLY A 178 2.79 30.57 -0.51
C GLY A 178 1.60 29.66 -0.78
N ASP A 179 1.76 28.52 -1.48
CA ASP A 179 0.68 27.54 -1.64
C ASP A 179 0.37 26.82 -0.32
N ASP A 180 -0.91 26.75 0.03
CA ASP A 180 -1.41 25.87 1.09
C ASP A 180 -1.79 24.46 0.54
N LEU A 181 -2.22 23.55 1.42
CA LEU A 181 -2.62 22.20 1.02
C LEU A 181 -3.79 22.19 0.02
N ALA A 182 -4.69 23.19 0.07
CA ALA A 182 -5.81 23.30 -0.87
C ALA A 182 -5.32 23.74 -2.25
N ASP A 183 -4.35 24.65 -2.29
CA ASP A 183 -3.68 25.08 -3.52
C ASP A 183 -2.94 23.91 -4.16
N ILE A 184 -2.12 23.19 -3.40
CA ILE A 184 -1.44 21.98 -3.85
C ILE A 184 -2.45 20.98 -4.43
N SER A 185 -3.52 20.73 -3.71
CA SER A 185 -4.57 19.82 -4.14
C SER A 185 -5.24 20.25 -5.45
N SER A 186 -5.45 21.55 -5.65
CA SER A 186 -6.13 22.07 -6.84
C SER A 186 -5.21 22.14 -8.06
N LYS A 187 -3.92 22.44 -7.85
CA LYS A 187 -2.94 22.74 -8.91
C LYS A 187 -2.09 21.52 -9.33
N PHE A 188 -1.86 20.57 -8.38
CA PHE A 188 -0.91 19.48 -8.60
C PHE A 188 -1.24 18.64 -9.83
N ASN A 189 -0.31 18.58 -10.76
CA ASN A 189 -0.35 17.74 -11.97
C ASN A 189 -1.57 17.95 -12.91
N VAL A 190 -2.25 19.08 -12.81
CA VAL A 190 -3.44 19.39 -13.62
C VAL A 190 -3.06 19.58 -15.10
N SER A 191 -1.94 20.28 -15.39
CA SER A 191 -1.52 20.62 -16.75
C SER A 191 -1.00 19.44 -17.56
N LYS A 192 -0.56 18.37 -16.92
CA LYS A 192 0.00 17.19 -17.61
C LYS A 192 -1.06 16.19 -18.04
N GLY A 193 -2.33 16.48 -17.76
CA GLY A 193 -3.44 15.56 -18.03
C GLY A 193 -3.26 14.24 -17.30
N ASP A 194 -4.28 13.45 -17.19
CA ASP A 194 -4.41 12.25 -16.34
C ASP A 194 -3.44 11.08 -16.62
N LYS A 195 -2.36 11.30 -17.34
CA LYS A 195 -1.63 10.19 -17.95
C LYS A 195 -0.55 9.60 -17.06
N LYS A 196 0.11 10.39 -16.19
CA LYS A 196 1.27 9.90 -15.45
C LYS A 196 1.43 10.59 -14.10
N SER A 197 1.64 9.82 -13.03
CA SER A 197 2.09 10.37 -11.76
C SER A 197 3.56 10.77 -11.88
N PRO A 198 3.99 11.90 -11.29
CA PRO A 198 5.40 12.26 -11.24
C PRO A 198 6.21 11.41 -10.25
N PHE A 199 5.54 10.68 -9.34
CA PHE A 199 6.21 9.86 -8.35
C PHE A 199 6.67 8.53 -8.94
N GLY A 200 7.97 8.25 -8.85
CA GLY A 200 8.58 6.96 -9.13
C GLY A 200 8.31 5.94 -8.01
N SER A 201 8.83 4.73 -8.17
CA SER A 201 8.67 3.67 -7.17
C SER A 201 9.51 3.87 -5.91
N GLY A 202 10.46 4.79 -5.91
CA GLY A 202 11.18 5.24 -4.74
C GLY A 202 11.47 6.73 -4.81
N GLY A 203 11.67 7.34 -3.65
CA GLY A 203 12.02 8.75 -3.57
C GLY A 203 12.15 9.26 -2.16
N VAL A 204 12.50 10.52 -2.09
CA VAL A 204 12.68 11.30 -0.88
C VAL A 204 11.99 12.65 -1.06
N MET A 205 11.40 13.16 0.00
CA MET A 205 10.95 14.54 0.09
C MET A 205 11.62 15.21 1.29
N LYS A 206 12.18 16.37 1.06
CA LYS A 206 12.77 17.23 2.10
C LYS A 206 12.58 18.69 1.74
N ASP A 207 12.16 19.49 2.71
CA ASP A 207 11.96 20.93 2.56
C ASP A 207 11.11 21.26 1.32
N GLY A 208 10.00 20.53 1.12
CA GLY A 208 9.08 20.71 0.00
C GLY A 208 9.60 20.23 -1.37
N THR A 209 10.86 19.83 -1.47
CA THR A 209 11.45 19.30 -2.71
C THR A 209 11.39 17.78 -2.72
N VAL A 210 11.04 17.23 -3.86
CA VAL A 210 10.95 15.79 -4.13
C VAL A 210 12.06 15.36 -5.07
N TRP A 211 12.74 14.27 -4.70
CA TRP A 211 13.64 13.49 -5.54
C TRP A 211 13.06 12.10 -5.69
N THR A 212 12.92 11.63 -6.92
CA THR A 212 12.25 10.36 -7.16
C THR A 212 12.81 9.61 -8.37
N SER A 213 12.75 8.29 -8.31
CA SER A 213 13.20 7.41 -9.38
C SER A 213 12.41 6.12 -9.45
N LYS A 214 12.61 5.40 -10.55
CA LYS A 214 12.15 4.02 -10.68
C LYS A 214 13.20 3.09 -10.07
N CYS A 215 12.89 2.55 -8.89
CA CYS A 215 13.75 1.58 -8.22
C CYS A 215 13.41 0.15 -8.63
N LEU A 216 14.44 -0.68 -8.81
CA LEU A 216 14.34 -2.12 -9.04
C LEU A 216 15.11 -2.83 -7.93
N GLY A 217 14.48 -3.82 -7.29
CA GLY A 217 15.08 -4.56 -6.19
C GLY A 217 16.36 -5.28 -6.60
N ASN A 218 17.40 -5.17 -5.77
CA ASN A 218 18.66 -5.88 -5.91
C ASN A 218 18.81 -6.86 -4.74
N TYR A 219 18.49 -8.13 -4.99
CA TYR A 219 18.53 -9.19 -4.01
C TYR A 219 19.31 -10.39 -4.58
N ASP A 220 20.36 -10.76 -3.92
CA ASP A 220 21.29 -11.83 -4.30
C ASP A 220 21.02 -13.17 -3.58
N GLY A 221 20.06 -13.19 -2.66
CA GLY A 221 19.65 -14.40 -1.96
C GLY A 221 18.76 -15.34 -2.79
N GLU A 222 18.37 -16.44 -2.19
CA GLU A 222 17.48 -17.44 -2.81
C GLU A 222 16.10 -16.84 -3.11
N LYS A 223 15.63 -16.99 -4.35
CA LYS A 223 14.30 -16.58 -4.78
C LYS A 223 13.35 -17.76 -4.77
N GLN A 224 12.41 -17.71 -3.84
CA GLN A 224 11.39 -18.75 -3.70
C GLN A 224 10.31 -18.64 -4.77
N THR A 225 9.81 -19.80 -5.18
CA THR A 225 8.69 -19.91 -6.12
C THR A 225 7.47 -20.50 -5.42
N LEU A 226 6.30 -20.42 -6.06
CA LEU A 226 5.08 -21.06 -5.55
C LEU A 226 5.31 -22.56 -5.32
N GLY A 227 5.98 -23.23 -6.25
CA GLY A 227 6.27 -24.67 -6.14
C GLY A 227 7.15 -25.05 -4.95
N GLY A 228 8.06 -24.16 -4.54
CA GLY A 228 8.96 -24.39 -3.41
C GLY A 228 8.28 -24.36 -2.04
N VAL A 229 7.08 -23.78 -1.94
CA VAL A 229 6.33 -23.65 -0.67
C VAL A 229 5.08 -24.52 -0.60
N LEU A 230 4.83 -25.33 -1.63
CA LEU A 230 3.68 -26.24 -1.62
C LEU A 230 3.94 -27.45 -0.72
N GLN A 231 2.87 -27.87 -0.08
CA GLN A 231 2.88 -29.17 0.63
C GLN A 231 3.03 -30.33 -0.37
N THR A 232 3.59 -31.43 0.12
CA THR A 232 3.67 -32.66 -0.67
C THR A 232 2.25 -33.14 -1.02
N PRO A 233 1.95 -33.55 -2.25
CA PRO A 233 0.57 -33.92 -2.66
C PRO A 233 -0.14 -34.89 -1.73
N GLY A 234 0.54 -35.88 -1.19
CA GLY A 234 -0.04 -36.88 -0.28
C GLY A 234 -0.35 -36.37 1.14
N THR A 235 0.04 -35.14 1.48
CA THR A 235 -0.22 -34.53 2.81
C THR A 235 -1.30 -33.44 2.75
N VAL A 236 -1.78 -33.12 1.53
CA VAL A 236 -2.84 -32.13 1.34
C VAL A 236 -4.19 -32.74 1.73
N PRO A 237 -4.97 -32.11 2.65
CA PRO A 237 -6.29 -32.60 2.98
C PRO A 237 -7.21 -32.65 1.75
N ASP A 238 -8.06 -33.68 1.67
CA ASP A 238 -8.94 -33.93 0.52
C ASP A 238 -9.88 -32.73 0.21
N GLU A 239 -10.25 -31.96 1.21
CA GLU A 239 -11.09 -30.76 1.05
C GLU A 239 -10.43 -29.67 0.16
N TYR A 240 -9.12 -29.68 0.02
CA TYR A 240 -8.36 -28.76 -0.84
C TYR A 240 -8.04 -29.34 -2.22
N ILE A 241 -8.36 -30.61 -2.44
CA ILE A 241 -8.16 -31.27 -3.71
C ILE A 241 -9.38 -31.02 -4.61
N LEU A 242 -9.13 -30.46 -5.80
CA LEU A 242 -10.16 -30.19 -6.78
C LEU A 242 -10.14 -31.28 -7.85
N ASP A 243 -11.27 -31.92 -8.10
CA ASP A 243 -11.42 -32.77 -9.26
C ASP A 243 -11.48 -31.94 -10.58
N ALA A 244 -11.18 -32.58 -11.69
CA ALA A 244 -11.17 -31.92 -13.00
C ALA A 244 -12.54 -31.34 -13.38
N GLU A 245 -13.63 -31.97 -12.95
CA GLU A 245 -15.00 -31.52 -13.20
C GLU A 245 -15.38 -30.32 -12.35
N ALA A 246 -14.97 -30.29 -11.06
CA ALA A 246 -15.16 -29.14 -10.19
C ALA A 246 -14.43 -27.91 -10.71
N VAL A 247 -13.22 -28.09 -11.24
CA VAL A 247 -12.44 -27.04 -11.90
C VAL A 247 -13.15 -26.52 -13.16
N LEU A 248 -13.70 -27.40 -13.98
CA LEU A 248 -14.44 -27.02 -15.19
C LEU A 248 -15.78 -26.37 -14.89
N ARG A 249 -16.47 -26.81 -13.84
CA ARG A 249 -17.77 -26.25 -13.39
C ARG A 249 -17.64 -24.90 -12.71
N GLN A 250 -16.52 -24.54 -12.18
CA GLN A 250 -16.28 -23.19 -11.71
C GLN A 250 -16.19 -22.26 -12.93
N ARG A 251 -17.34 -21.83 -13.39
CA ARG A 251 -17.59 -20.96 -14.56
C ARG A 251 -16.62 -19.78 -14.70
N GLY A 252 -15.88 -19.51 -13.68
CA GLY A 252 -14.92 -18.45 -13.64
C GLY A 252 -13.64 -18.73 -14.39
N TRP A 253 -13.07 -19.92 -14.29
CA TRP A 253 -11.67 -20.12 -14.65
C TRP A 253 -11.41 -20.25 -16.16
N ILE A 254 -12.28 -20.90 -16.92
CA ILE A 254 -12.19 -20.92 -18.38
C ILE A 254 -12.44 -19.51 -18.94
N TYR A 255 -13.44 -18.82 -18.38
CA TYR A 255 -13.77 -17.45 -18.72
C TYR A 255 -12.61 -16.47 -18.46
N LEU A 256 -11.82 -16.72 -17.45
CA LEU A 256 -10.73 -15.84 -17.01
C LEU A 256 -9.48 -15.91 -17.86
N LYS A 257 -9.24 -16.98 -18.58
CA LYS A 257 -8.17 -17.00 -19.59
C LYS A 257 -8.37 -15.91 -20.65
N GLY A 258 -9.62 -15.55 -20.94
CA GLY A 258 -9.99 -14.47 -21.87
C GLY A 258 -10.05 -13.08 -21.26
N GLY A 259 -9.97 -12.98 -19.93
CA GLY A 259 -10.23 -11.75 -19.19
C GLY A 259 -11.73 -11.44 -19.10
N LYS A 260 -12.09 -10.37 -18.39
CA LYS A 260 -13.48 -9.94 -18.19
C LYS A 260 -13.68 -8.50 -18.61
N LYS A 261 -14.67 -8.27 -19.48
CA LYS A 261 -15.08 -6.93 -19.90
C LYS A 261 -16.60 -6.87 -19.85
N GLU A 262 -17.14 -5.98 -19.01
CA GLU A 262 -18.60 -5.81 -18.89
C GLU A 262 -18.91 -4.37 -18.47
N MET A 263 -20.13 -3.92 -18.75
CA MET A 263 -20.65 -2.70 -18.17
C MET A 263 -21.22 -3.04 -16.79
N ARG A 264 -20.89 -2.20 -15.80
CA ARG A 264 -21.40 -2.31 -14.43
C ARG A 264 -22.05 -1.01 -14.03
N GLU A 265 -23.07 -1.13 -13.21
CA GLU A 265 -23.70 -0.01 -12.54
C GLU A 265 -23.12 0.15 -11.13
N GLY A 266 -22.67 1.35 -10.80
CA GLY A 266 -22.23 1.73 -9.47
C GLY A 266 -23.42 2.00 -8.55
N ARG A 267 -23.16 2.16 -7.26
CA ARG A 267 -24.21 2.42 -6.24
C ARG A 267 -25.02 3.70 -6.50
N ASP A 268 -24.48 4.61 -7.27
CA ASP A 268 -25.08 5.91 -7.60
C ASP A 268 -25.73 5.94 -9.00
N GLY A 269 -26.05 4.78 -9.59
CA GLY A 269 -26.64 4.64 -10.92
C GLY A 269 -25.66 4.94 -12.08
N PHE A 270 -24.41 5.21 -11.78
CA PHE A 270 -23.37 5.47 -12.77
C PHE A 270 -22.90 4.17 -13.43
N THR A 271 -22.99 4.08 -14.74
CA THR A 271 -22.49 2.93 -15.50
C THR A 271 -21.02 3.12 -15.88
N TYR A 272 -20.23 2.08 -15.67
CA TYR A 272 -18.81 2.08 -16.03
C TYR A 272 -18.38 0.77 -16.68
N LYS A 273 -17.38 0.87 -17.55
CA LYS A 273 -16.76 -0.29 -18.19
C LYS A 273 -15.80 -0.95 -17.21
N TYR A 274 -16.20 -2.10 -16.68
CA TYR A 274 -15.32 -2.96 -15.92
C TYR A 274 -14.44 -3.79 -16.85
N SER A 275 -13.14 -3.84 -16.59
CA SER A 275 -12.20 -4.63 -17.37
C SER A 275 -11.14 -5.23 -16.46
N GLU A 276 -11.01 -6.55 -16.50
CA GLU A 276 -9.89 -7.29 -15.92
C GLU A 276 -9.20 -8.09 -17.01
N GLY A 277 -7.86 -8.16 -16.95
CA GLY A 277 -7.06 -8.98 -17.84
C GLY A 277 -7.20 -10.47 -17.54
N PRO A 278 -6.66 -11.34 -18.41
CA PRO A 278 -6.63 -12.78 -18.16
C PRO A 278 -5.79 -13.11 -16.93
N VAL A 279 -6.22 -14.12 -16.18
CA VAL A 279 -5.50 -14.65 -15.03
C VAL A 279 -4.76 -15.92 -15.45
N THR A 280 -3.52 -16.08 -14.97
CA THR A 280 -2.77 -17.34 -15.16
C THR A 280 -3.51 -18.47 -14.47
N PHE A 281 -3.78 -19.53 -15.20
CA PHE A 281 -4.47 -20.72 -14.69
C PHE A 281 -3.98 -21.99 -15.41
N PRO A 282 -3.60 -23.03 -14.69
CA PRO A 282 -3.29 -23.03 -13.25
C PRO A 282 -2.15 -22.07 -12.92
N ASP A 283 -1.99 -21.73 -11.64
CA ASP A 283 -0.88 -20.88 -11.20
C ASP A 283 0.46 -21.58 -11.48
N ALA A 284 1.43 -20.84 -12.02
CA ALA A 284 2.72 -21.37 -12.40
C ALA A 284 3.57 -21.69 -11.17
N LEU A 285 4.12 -22.88 -11.09
CA LEU A 285 4.93 -23.35 -9.96
C LEU A 285 6.33 -22.75 -9.95
N GLU A 286 6.86 -22.40 -11.11
CA GLU A 286 8.21 -21.89 -11.31
C GLU A 286 8.35 -20.39 -11.04
N ARG A 287 7.28 -19.75 -10.60
CA ARG A 287 7.23 -18.31 -10.35
C ARG A 287 6.61 -18.01 -8.98
N PRO A 288 6.89 -16.82 -8.41
CA PRO A 288 6.14 -16.34 -7.27
C PRO A 288 4.64 -16.24 -7.60
N SER A 289 3.81 -16.58 -6.63
CA SER A 289 2.35 -16.55 -6.75
C SER A 289 1.81 -15.14 -7.04
N ARG A 290 0.56 -15.06 -7.47
CA ARG A 290 -0.22 -13.81 -7.43
C ARG A 290 -0.36 -13.34 -5.97
N THR A 291 -0.68 -12.06 -5.78
CA THR A 291 -1.07 -11.57 -4.46
C THR A 291 -2.32 -12.29 -3.94
N ILE A 292 -2.24 -12.87 -2.76
CA ILE A 292 -3.39 -13.36 -2.01
C ILE A 292 -4.15 -12.14 -1.47
N VAL A 293 -5.44 -12.07 -1.75
CA VAL A 293 -6.30 -10.95 -1.34
C VAL A 293 -7.37 -11.42 -0.36
N THR A 294 -7.81 -10.55 0.54
CA THR A 294 -8.78 -10.85 1.60
C THR A 294 -10.11 -11.43 1.07
N GLY A 295 -10.48 -11.14 -0.14
CA GLY A 295 -11.70 -11.67 -0.76
C GLY A 295 -11.46 -12.87 -1.67
N GLU A 296 -10.41 -13.64 -1.45
CA GLU A 296 -10.11 -14.83 -2.25
C GLU A 296 -11.27 -15.83 -2.22
N GLY A 297 -11.58 -16.40 -3.38
CA GLY A 297 -12.80 -17.21 -3.57
C GLY A 297 -14.01 -16.42 -4.06
N GLY A 298 -13.93 -15.11 -4.19
CA GLY A 298 -14.96 -14.27 -4.79
C GLY A 298 -15.09 -14.45 -6.31
N LYS A 299 -16.14 -13.83 -6.88
CA LYS A 299 -16.49 -13.97 -8.31
C LYS A 299 -15.63 -13.18 -9.28
N SER A 300 -14.77 -12.29 -8.80
CA SER A 300 -13.89 -11.48 -9.64
C SER A 300 -12.58 -12.21 -9.94
N PRO A 301 -12.01 -12.06 -11.16
CA PRO A 301 -10.75 -12.69 -11.54
C PRO A 301 -9.61 -12.49 -10.53
N SER A 302 -9.44 -11.28 -10.04
CA SER A 302 -8.43 -10.95 -9.04
C SER A 302 -8.63 -11.63 -7.67
N ARG A 303 -9.82 -12.20 -7.42
CA ARG A 303 -10.20 -12.84 -6.15
C ARG A 303 -10.28 -14.36 -6.24
N PHE A 304 -9.90 -14.94 -7.37
CA PHE A 304 -9.95 -16.39 -7.52
C PHE A 304 -8.89 -17.08 -6.69
N LYS A 305 -9.29 -18.22 -6.15
CA LYS A 305 -8.38 -19.11 -5.43
C LYS A 305 -7.16 -19.44 -6.29
N HIS A 306 -6.02 -19.55 -5.65
CA HIS A 306 -4.82 -20.08 -6.28
C HIS A 306 -5.01 -21.57 -6.52
N VAL A 307 -4.79 -22.02 -7.74
CA VAL A 307 -4.92 -23.42 -8.12
C VAL A 307 -3.65 -23.86 -8.80
N VAL A 308 -3.08 -24.92 -8.29
CA VAL A 308 -1.88 -25.54 -8.83
C VAL A 308 -2.20 -26.92 -9.37
N LYS A 309 -1.48 -27.34 -10.40
CA LYS A 309 -1.56 -28.68 -10.94
C LYS A 309 -0.38 -29.47 -10.44
N PHE A 310 -0.63 -30.42 -9.57
CA PHE A 310 0.38 -31.41 -9.22
C PHE A 310 0.66 -32.32 -10.41
N ARG A 311 1.93 -32.58 -10.69
CA ARG A 311 2.27 -33.70 -11.55
C ARG A 311 2.06 -34.98 -10.75
N PRO A 312 1.34 -35.99 -11.28
CA PRO A 312 1.31 -37.28 -10.63
C PRO A 312 2.76 -37.73 -10.41
N THR A 313 3.14 -38.08 -9.21
CA THR A 313 4.35 -38.86 -8.96
C THR A 313 4.18 -40.12 -9.76
N LYS A 314 5.07 -40.36 -10.74
CA LYS A 314 5.13 -41.67 -11.36
C LYS A 314 5.45 -42.67 -10.27
N GLY A 315 4.44 -43.46 -9.90
CA GLY A 315 4.61 -44.65 -9.07
C GLY A 315 5.50 -45.69 -9.78
#